data_fa04f3fac05ab3fde6d0e8236a236f5d
#
_entry.id   fa04f3fac05ab3fde6d0e8236a236f5d
#
_cell.length_a   1.000
_cell.length_b   1.000
_cell.length_c   1.000
_cell.angle_alpha   90.00
_cell.angle_beta   90.00
_cell.angle_gamma   90.00
#
_symmetry.space_group_name_H-M   'P 1'
#
loop_
_entity.id
_entity.type
_entity.pdbx_description
1 polymer ?
#
loop_
_entity_poly.entity_id
_entity_poly.type
_entity_poly.pdbx_seq_one_letter_code
_entity_poly.pdbx_strand_id
1 'polypeptide(L)'
;MKFGVVMFPGSNCDRDMIDALQNDLGQEVITLWHKDSDISNFTKDDCIVLPGGFSYGDYLRCGAIARFSPMMQSVISFANDGGKVLGVCNGFQILCESGLLPGVLLANANQQFICKNVFIKNPNDEAAKPLMIPIAHGEGRYFAADDVLEELEKYKQIIYTYCSSDSIVHDDNNPNGTTNNIAGIKNLAGNVFGMMPHPERACSDALGNTDGRIVFNELLKISALAAV
;
A
#
# COMPACT_ATOMS: atom_id res chain seq x y z
N MET A 1 18.10 -2.14 -2.76
CA MET A 1 17.27 -0.94 -2.53
C MET A 1 17.21 -0.71 -1.02
N LYS A 2 17.34 0.53 -0.58
CA LYS A 2 17.18 0.89 0.82
C LYS A 2 15.74 1.35 1.07
N PHE A 3 15.17 0.97 2.21
CA PHE A 3 13.81 1.29 2.59
C PHE A 3 13.76 2.18 3.83
N GLY A 4 12.97 3.25 3.78
CA GLY A 4 12.64 4.07 4.95
C GLY A 4 11.23 3.75 5.42
N VAL A 5 11.07 3.08 6.56
CA VAL A 5 9.73 2.77 7.12
C VAL A 5 9.35 3.86 8.11
N VAL A 6 8.27 4.61 7.81
CA VAL A 6 7.81 5.71 8.65
C VAL A 6 7.03 5.16 9.84
N MET A 7 7.42 5.56 11.05
CA MET A 7 6.78 5.18 12.29
C MET A 7 5.93 6.34 12.82
N PHE A 8 4.61 6.16 12.80
CA PHE A 8 3.65 7.06 13.46
C PHE A 8 3.20 6.46 14.79
N PRO A 9 2.77 7.28 15.77
CA PRO A 9 2.05 6.75 16.92
C PRO A 9 0.83 5.94 16.47
N GLY A 10 0.76 4.66 16.84
CA GLY A 10 -0.31 3.75 16.44
C GLY A 10 -0.12 3.00 15.11
N SER A 11 0.99 3.19 14.40
CA SER A 11 1.37 2.36 13.24
C SER A 11 1.82 0.96 13.70
N ASN A 12 0.90 0.11 14.07
CA ASN A 12 1.20 -1.20 14.64
C ASN A 12 1.57 -2.28 13.61
N CYS A 13 1.55 -1.97 12.31
CA CYS A 13 2.04 -2.85 11.25
C CYS A 13 3.46 -2.48 10.76
N ASP A 14 4.12 -1.53 11.44
CA ASP A 14 5.48 -1.10 11.12
C ASP A 14 6.49 -2.25 11.27
N ARG A 15 6.36 -3.07 12.33
CA ARG A 15 7.21 -4.24 12.56
C ARG A 15 7.02 -5.32 11.50
N ASP A 16 5.78 -5.64 11.15
CA ASP A 16 5.48 -6.60 10.07
C ASP A 16 6.16 -6.17 8.77
N MET A 17 6.09 -4.87 8.46
CA MET A 17 6.72 -4.29 7.27
C MET A 17 8.25 -4.36 7.33
N ILE A 18 8.85 -4.01 8.47
CA ILE A 18 10.31 -4.08 8.68
C ILE A 18 10.77 -5.52 8.54
N ASP A 19 10.10 -6.46 9.19
CA ASP A 19 10.45 -7.87 9.16
C ASP A 19 10.36 -8.45 7.75
N ALA A 20 9.30 -8.15 7.00
CA ALA A 20 9.15 -8.58 5.62
C ALA A 20 10.26 -8.03 4.71
N LEU A 21 10.56 -6.74 4.80
CA LEU A 21 11.58 -6.10 3.97
C LEU A 21 12.99 -6.57 4.34
N GLN A 22 13.31 -6.67 5.63
CA GLN A 22 14.65 -6.97 6.11
C GLN A 22 14.94 -8.48 6.11
N ASN A 23 14.04 -9.29 6.69
CA ASN A 23 14.27 -10.71 6.92
C ASN A 23 13.84 -11.57 5.73
N ASP A 24 12.67 -11.26 5.12
CA ASP A 24 12.14 -12.09 4.02
C ASP A 24 12.65 -11.64 2.64
N LEU A 25 12.89 -10.33 2.45
CA LEU A 25 13.33 -9.76 1.17
C LEU A 25 14.80 -9.33 1.18
N GLY A 26 15.50 -9.39 2.32
CA GLY A 26 16.94 -9.11 2.44
C GLY A 26 17.34 -7.67 2.10
N GLN A 27 16.45 -6.72 2.34
CA GLN A 27 16.69 -5.32 2.02
C GLN A 27 17.25 -4.54 3.22
N GLU A 28 17.95 -3.45 2.97
CA GLU A 28 18.35 -2.50 4.01
C GLU A 28 17.14 -1.69 4.46
N VAL A 29 16.87 -1.63 5.76
CA VAL A 29 15.72 -0.91 6.33
C VAL A 29 16.18 0.09 7.37
N ILE A 30 15.71 1.34 7.25
CA ILE A 30 15.90 2.42 8.21
C ILE A 30 14.53 2.85 8.72
N THR A 31 14.37 2.96 10.02
CA THR A 31 13.14 3.49 10.64
C THR A 31 13.18 5.01 10.64
N LEU A 32 12.08 5.64 10.23
CA LEU A 32 11.91 7.08 10.16
C LEU A 32 10.84 7.52 11.16
N TRP A 33 11.23 8.31 12.17
CA TRP A 33 10.27 8.77 13.16
C TRP A 33 9.46 9.95 12.64
N HIS A 34 8.14 9.93 12.84
CA HIS A 34 7.21 10.93 12.29
C HIS A 34 7.52 12.40 12.62
N LYS A 35 8.27 12.66 13.72
CA LYS A 35 8.69 14.03 14.11
C LYS A 35 9.99 14.47 13.45
N ASP A 36 10.75 13.56 12.90
CA ASP A 36 11.95 13.87 12.14
C ASP A 36 11.56 14.36 10.75
N SER A 37 12.50 15.00 10.06
CA SER A 37 12.29 15.48 8.69
C SER A 37 13.46 15.13 7.77
N ASP A 38 14.55 14.57 8.32
CA ASP A 38 15.74 14.25 7.55
C ASP A 38 15.61 12.91 6.83
N ILE A 39 15.56 12.97 5.51
CA ILE A 39 15.61 11.83 4.60
C ILE A 39 16.72 12.00 3.56
N SER A 40 17.74 12.85 3.84
CA SER A 40 18.84 13.14 2.93
C SER A 40 19.67 11.90 2.53
N ASN A 41 19.58 10.83 3.33
CA ASN A 41 20.23 9.55 3.04
C ASN A 41 19.51 8.71 1.98
N PHE A 42 18.33 9.14 1.50
CA PHE A 42 17.55 8.42 0.49
C PHE A 42 17.70 9.06 -0.88
N THR A 43 17.82 8.21 -1.89
CA THR A 43 17.88 8.58 -3.31
C THR A 43 16.61 8.15 -4.03
N LYS A 44 16.41 8.54 -5.28
CA LYS A 44 15.26 8.12 -6.10
C LYS A 44 15.20 6.61 -6.35
N ASP A 45 16.32 5.91 -6.17
CA ASP A 45 16.38 4.45 -6.31
C ASP A 45 15.93 3.72 -5.03
N ASP A 46 15.75 4.46 -3.94
CA ASP A 46 15.28 3.95 -2.65
C ASP A 46 13.74 4.10 -2.53
N CYS A 47 13.15 3.54 -1.49
CA CYS A 47 11.72 3.59 -1.28
C CYS A 47 11.39 4.01 0.15
N ILE A 48 10.46 4.95 0.31
CA ILE A 48 9.86 5.26 1.61
C ILE A 48 8.53 4.53 1.72
N VAL A 49 8.31 3.85 2.84
CA VAL A 49 7.12 3.05 3.10
C VAL A 49 6.32 3.67 4.24
N LEU A 50 5.04 3.87 3.99
CA LEU A 50 4.03 4.21 5.00
C LEU A 50 3.30 2.92 5.37
N PRO A 51 3.56 2.34 6.55
CA PRO A 51 2.97 1.06 6.94
C PRO A 51 1.51 1.21 7.32
N GLY A 52 0.85 0.05 7.50
CA GLY A 52 -0.49 -0.02 8.04
C GLY A 52 -0.54 0.27 9.55
N GLY A 53 -1.75 0.24 10.09
CA GLY A 53 -2.05 0.49 11.49
C GLY A 53 -3.10 1.57 11.67
N PHE A 54 -3.00 2.31 12.78
CA PHE A 54 -3.95 3.34 13.16
C PHE A 54 -3.18 4.61 13.54
N SER A 55 -2.57 5.27 12.55
CA SER A 55 -1.73 6.45 12.78
C SER A 55 -2.47 7.52 13.58
N TYR A 56 -1.89 7.94 14.71
CA TYR A 56 -2.49 8.86 15.67
C TYR A 56 -3.87 8.41 16.20
N GLY A 57 -4.15 7.08 16.17
CA GLY A 57 -5.42 6.52 16.63
C GLY A 57 -6.61 6.79 15.71
N ASP A 58 -6.35 7.17 14.45
CA ASP A 58 -7.34 7.51 13.42
C ASP A 58 -8.37 8.59 13.86
N TYR A 59 -7.97 9.45 14.80
CA TYR A 59 -8.78 10.59 15.20
C TYR A 59 -9.08 11.48 13.98
N LEU A 60 -10.30 11.98 13.88
CA LEU A 60 -10.93 12.66 12.75
C LEU A 60 -11.31 11.68 11.62
N ARG A 61 -10.35 11.05 10.99
CA ARG A 61 -10.43 9.93 10.03
C ARG A 61 -9.04 9.36 9.77
N CYS A 62 -8.99 8.17 9.24
CA CYS A 62 -7.74 7.45 9.00
C CYS A 62 -6.76 8.28 8.14
N GLY A 63 -5.53 8.43 8.63
CA GLY A 63 -4.46 9.15 7.91
C GLY A 63 -4.51 10.68 7.99
N ALA A 64 -5.63 11.28 8.41
CA ALA A 64 -5.83 12.74 8.33
C ALA A 64 -4.84 13.56 9.16
N ILE A 65 -4.43 13.08 10.34
CA ILE A 65 -3.46 13.77 11.20
C ILE A 65 -2.03 13.50 10.71
N ALA A 66 -1.75 12.27 10.29
CA ALA A 66 -0.42 11.84 9.88
C ALA A 66 0.16 12.71 8.75
N ARG A 67 -0.67 13.14 7.80
CA ARG A 67 -0.26 13.98 6.66
C ARG A 67 0.44 15.29 7.06
N PHE A 68 0.18 15.80 8.28
CA PHE A 68 0.78 17.05 8.79
C PHE A 68 2.08 16.85 9.57
N SER A 69 2.53 15.61 9.75
CA SER A 69 3.79 15.38 10.46
C SER A 69 4.98 15.94 9.69
N PRO A 70 6.06 16.34 10.38
CA PRO A 70 7.28 16.81 9.72
C PRO A 70 7.83 15.79 8.71
N MET A 71 7.83 14.50 9.06
CA MET A 71 8.27 13.44 8.14
C MET A 71 7.44 13.41 6.85
N MET A 72 6.11 13.58 6.93
CA MET A 72 5.27 13.58 5.73
C MET A 72 5.55 14.75 4.80
N GLN A 73 5.97 15.92 5.30
CA GLN A 73 6.39 17.01 4.42
C GLN A 73 7.62 16.61 3.59
N SER A 74 8.57 15.92 4.20
CA SER A 74 9.74 15.39 3.50
C SER A 74 9.37 14.29 2.51
N VAL A 75 8.45 13.38 2.89
CA VAL A 75 7.96 12.31 2.00
C VAL A 75 7.23 12.89 0.79
N ILE A 76 6.41 13.92 0.98
CA ILE A 76 5.72 14.60 -0.13
C ILE A 76 6.74 15.23 -1.10
N SER A 77 7.76 15.92 -0.57
CA SER A 77 8.83 16.48 -1.41
C SER A 77 9.58 15.38 -2.15
N PHE A 78 9.98 14.33 -1.46
CA PHE A 78 10.67 13.16 -2.03
C PHE A 78 9.88 12.50 -3.17
N ALA A 79 8.58 12.30 -2.97
CA ALA A 79 7.68 11.75 -3.99
C ALA A 79 7.57 12.66 -5.22
N ASN A 80 7.41 13.97 -5.01
CA ASN A 80 7.32 14.96 -6.09
C ASN A 80 8.63 15.08 -6.88
N ASP A 81 9.77 14.82 -6.24
CA ASP A 81 11.08 14.75 -6.89
C ASP A 81 11.32 13.42 -7.61
N GLY A 82 10.35 12.50 -7.61
CA GLY A 82 10.40 11.21 -8.29
C GLY A 82 10.92 10.04 -7.44
N GLY A 83 11.08 10.22 -6.14
CA GLY A 83 11.39 9.15 -5.19
C GLY A 83 10.22 8.18 -5.03
N LYS A 84 10.51 6.91 -4.77
CA LYS A 84 9.47 5.87 -4.65
C LYS A 84 8.82 5.90 -3.28
N VAL A 85 7.50 5.83 -3.25
CA VAL A 85 6.72 5.76 -2.00
C VAL A 85 5.68 4.64 -2.11
N LEU A 86 5.60 3.80 -1.09
CA LEU A 86 4.60 2.75 -0.95
C LEU A 86 3.77 2.98 0.32
N GLY A 87 2.44 3.06 0.18
CA GLY A 87 1.50 3.10 1.31
C GLY A 87 0.67 1.83 1.38
N VAL A 88 0.67 1.17 2.53
CA VAL A 88 -0.11 -0.05 2.77
C VAL A 88 -1.19 0.24 3.81
N CYS A 89 -2.45 -0.10 3.52
CA CYS A 89 -3.61 0.09 4.39
C CYS A 89 -3.69 1.54 4.92
N ASN A 90 -3.39 1.79 6.18
CA ASN A 90 -3.33 3.17 6.72
C ASN A 90 -2.33 4.06 5.96
N GLY A 91 -1.23 3.51 5.48
CA GLY A 91 -0.30 4.24 4.59
C GLY A 91 -0.95 4.69 3.29
N PHE A 92 -1.82 3.89 2.67
CA PHE A 92 -2.59 4.28 1.50
C PHE A 92 -3.58 5.40 1.81
N GLN A 93 -4.25 5.33 2.96
CA GLN A 93 -5.13 6.40 3.44
C GLN A 93 -4.34 7.71 3.60
N ILE A 94 -3.14 7.68 4.18
CA ILE A 94 -2.26 8.85 4.32
C ILE A 94 -1.87 9.42 2.95
N LEU A 95 -1.57 8.57 1.96
CA LEU A 95 -1.23 9.01 0.61
C LEU A 95 -2.39 9.74 -0.07
N CYS A 96 -3.62 9.26 0.09
CA CYS A 96 -4.81 9.96 -0.40
C CYS A 96 -5.03 11.29 0.35
N GLU A 97 -4.93 11.29 1.68
CA GLU A 97 -5.08 12.49 2.52
C GLU A 97 -4.03 13.57 2.20
N SER A 98 -2.82 13.16 1.81
CA SER A 98 -1.74 14.08 1.43
C SER A 98 -1.80 14.55 -0.02
N GLY A 99 -2.74 14.05 -0.82
CA GLY A 99 -2.88 14.39 -2.23
C GLY A 99 -1.82 13.76 -3.14
N LEU A 100 -1.03 12.80 -2.64
CA LEU A 100 -0.06 12.04 -3.44
C LEU A 100 -0.73 10.97 -4.32
N LEU A 101 -1.91 10.51 -3.91
CA LEU A 101 -2.79 9.64 -4.70
C LEU A 101 -4.20 10.23 -4.76
N PRO A 102 -4.91 10.09 -5.88
CA PRO A 102 -6.27 10.57 -6.02
C PRO A 102 -7.28 9.70 -5.25
N GLY A 103 -8.48 10.22 -5.00
CA GLY A 103 -9.56 9.53 -4.32
C GLY A 103 -9.45 9.57 -2.79
N VAL A 104 -10.28 8.77 -2.13
CA VAL A 104 -10.38 8.68 -0.66
C VAL A 104 -10.68 7.25 -0.23
N LEU A 105 -10.32 6.90 1.00
CA LEU A 105 -10.73 5.66 1.64
C LEU A 105 -11.88 5.96 2.61
N LEU A 106 -12.96 5.21 2.48
CA LEU A 106 -14.19 5.35 3.27
C LEU A 106 -14.41 4.11 4.14
N ALA A 107 -15.34 4.20 5.08
CA ALA A 107 -15.78 3.05 5.86
C ALA A 107 -16.26 1.92 4.93
N ASN A 108 -15.92 0.68 5.29
CA ASN A 108 -16.40 -0.51 4.58
C ASN A 108 -17.93 -0.46 4.43
N ALA A 109 -18.45 -0.95 3.31
CA ALA A 109 -19.89 -0.88 3.01
C ALA A 109 -20.76 -1.52 4.08
N ASN A 110 -20.27 -2.57 4.75
CA ASN A 110 -20.94 -3.25 5.85
C ASN A 110 -20.72 -2.62 7.23
N GLN A 111 -19.97 -1.51 7.31
CA GLN A 111 -19.64 -0.79 8.54
C GLN A 111 -18.91 -1.65 9.60
N GLN A 112 -18.23 -2.71 9.17
CA GLN A 112 -17.50 -3.62 10.06
C GLN A 112 -16.02 -3.66 9.71
N PHE A 113 -15.20 -3.97 10.71
CA PHE A 113 -13.80 -4.33 10.50
C PHE A 113 -13.72 -5.70 9.83
N ILE A 114 -12.97 -5.78 8.72
CA ILE A 114 -12.80 -7.00 7.93
C ILE A 114 -11.35 -7.45 8.07
N CYS A 115 -11.16 -8.70 8.53
CA CYS A 115 -9.86 -9.35 8.63
C CYS A 115 -9.96 -10.73 7.97
N LYS A 116 -9.41 -10.88 6.77
CA LYS A 116 -9.41 -12.13 5.99
C LYS A 116 -8.39 -12.10 4.87
N ASN A 117 -8.07 -13.26 4.30
CA ASN A 117 -7.36 -13.35 3.03
C ASN A 117 -8.31 -13.02 1.87
N VAL A 118 -7.81 -12.30 0.89
CA VAL A 118 -8.49 -11.96 -0.36
C VAL A 118 -7.56 -12.28 -1.53
N PHE A 119 -8.13 -12.43 -2.73
CA PHE A 119 -7.33 -12.52 -3.94
C PHE A 119 -7.32 -11.17 -4.66
N ILE A 120 -6.13 -10.80 -5.14
CA ILE A 120 -5.90 -9.60 -5.95
C ILE A 120 -5.17 -9.97 -7.22
N LYS A 121 -5.38 -9.22 -8.29
CA LYS A 121 -4.63 -9.38 -9.54
C LYS A 121 -4.31 -8.02 -10.15
N ASN A 122 -3.24 -7.97 -10.94
CA ASN A 122 -2.93 -6.80 -11.76
C ASN A 122 -3.86 -6.77 -12.98
N PRO A 123 -4.77 -5.79 -13.11
CA PRO A 123 -5.70 -5.73 -14.23
C PRO A 123 -5.03 -5.35 -15.56
N ASN A 124 -3.79 -4.89 -15.54
CA ASN A 124 -3.04 -4.50 -16.74
C ASN A 124 -2.20 -5.63 -17.33
N ASP A 125 -2.21 -6.80 -16.70
CA ASP A 125 -1.54 -8.01 -17.18
C ASP A 125 -2.55 -9.17 -17.23
N GLU A 126 -2.96 -9.55 -18.44
CA GLU A 126 -3.92 -10.65 -18.65
C GLU A 126 -3.39 -12.01 -18.17
N ALA A 127 -2.07 -12.19 -18.18
CA ALA A 127 -1.41 -13.42 -17.73
C ALA A 127 -1.17 -13.45 -16.20
N ALA A 128 -1.43 -12.34 -15.49
CA ALA A 128 -1.22 -12.27 -14.05
C ALA A 128 -2.09 -13.29 -13.32
N LYS A 129 -1.45 -14.07 -12.45
CA LYS A 129 -2.13 -14.98 -11.54
C LYS A 129 -2.67 -14.21 -10.34
N PRO A 130 -3.79 -14.67 -9.76
CA PRO A 130 -4.29 -14.08 -8.52
C PRO A 130 -3.32 -14.34 -7.37
N LEU A 131 -3.09 -13.32 -6.56
CA LEU A 131 -2.25 -13.37 -5.37
C LEU A 131 -3.14 -13.34 -4.14
N MET A 132 -2.90 -14.22 -3.18
CA MET A 132 -3.65 -14.26 -1.94
C MET A 132 -2.98 -13.36 -0.89
N ILE A 133 -3.60 -12.23 -0.56
CA ILE A 133 -3.03 -11.23 0.35
C ILE A 133 -4.03 -10.93 1.47
N PRO A 134 -3.59 -10.83 2.74
CA PRO A 134 -4.46 -10.47 3.87
C PRO A 134 -4.95 -9.01 3.78
N ILE A 135 -6.18 -8.77 4.23
CA ILE A 135 -6.71 -7.44 4.56
C ILE A 135 -7.11 -7.37 6.03
N ALA A 136 -6.95 -6.19 6.65
CA ALA A 136 -7.35 -5.93 8.04
C ALA A 136 -7.69 -4.44 8.21
N HIS A 137 -8.95 -4.05 7.94
CA HIS A 137 -9.36 -2.65 7.95
C HIS A 137 -10.84 -2.44 8.22
N GLY A 138 -11.20 -1.29 8.80
CA GLY A 138 -12.58 -0.78 8.92
C GLY A 138 -12.92 0.26 7.85
N GLU A 139 -11.91 0.96 7.32
CA GLU A 139 -12.03 2.02 6.32
C GLU A 139 -11.13 1.70 5.12
N GLY A 140 -11.51 0.71 4.32
CA GLY A 140 -10.74 0.26 3.16
C GLY A 140 -11.46 0.46 1.82
N ARG A 141 -12.65 1.06 1.83
CA ARG A 141 -13.46 1.28 0.64
C ARG A 141 -12.92 2.47 -0.16
N TYR A 142 -12.16 2.20 -1.20
CA TYR A 142 -11.71 3.24 -2.13
C TYR A 142 -12.88 3.84 -2.91
N PHE A 143 -12.89 5.16 -2.99
CA PHE A 143 -13.87 5.93 -3.75
C PHE A 143 -13.19 7.10 -4.47
N ALA A 144 -13.57 7.32 -5.70
CA ALA A 144 -13.19 8.51 -6.48
C ALA A 144 -14.36 8.94 -7.38
N ALA A 145 -14.36 10.18 -7.83
CA ALA A 145 -15.33 10.69 -8.80
C ALA A 145 -15.12 10.03 -10.19
N ASP A 146 -16.16 10.03 -11.02
CA ASP A 146 -16.15 9.29 -12.29
C ASP A 146 -15.02 9.74 -13.22
N ASP A 147 -14.74 11.04 -13.29
CA ASP A 147 -13.64 11.62 -14.08
C ASP A 147 -12.26 11.11 -13.62
N VAL A 148 -12.06 10.98 -12.31
CA VAL A 148 -10.83 10.39 -11.74
C VAL A 148 -10.73 8.90 -12.06
N LEU A 149 -11.85 8.17 -11.99
CA LEU A 149 -11.88 6.74 -12.33
C LEU A 149 -11.53 6.52 -13.81
N GLU A 150 -12.07 7.33 -14.72
CA GLU A 150 -11.72 7.31 -16.14
C GLU A 150 -10.23 7.56 -16.39
N GLU A 151 -9.62 8.50 -15.64
CA GLU A 151 -8.17 8.75 -15.71
C GLU A 151 -7.35 7.59 -15.19
N LEU A 152 -7.73 6.99 -14.05
CA LEU A 152 -7.06 5.81 -13.49
C LEU A 152 -7.03 4.64 -14.46
N GLU A 153 -8.14 4.40 -15.16
CA GLU A 153 -8.24 3.35 -16.18
C GLU A 153 -7.41 3.70 -17.42
N LYS A 154 -7.61 4.91 -17.97
CA LYS A 154 -6.93 5.39 -19.18
C LYS A 154 -5.41 5.32 -19.06
N TYR A 155 -4.86 5.70 -17.92
CA TYR A 155 -3.41 5.76 -17.69
C TYR A 155 -2.87 4.51 -16.96
N LYS A 156 -3.68 3.44 -16.84
CA LYS A 156 -3.29 2.18 -16.19
C LYS A 156 -2.72 2.39 -14.79
N GLN A 157 -3.38 3.27 -14.02
CA GLN A 157 -2.98 3.60 -12.65
C GLN A 157 -3.56 2.61 -11.62
N ILE A 158 -4.56 1.80 -11.98
CA ILE A 158 -5.04 0.71 -11.13
C ILE A 158 -4.00 -0.40 -11.17
N ILE A 159 -3.35 -0.67 -10.02
CA ILE A 159 -2.29 -1.68 -9.92
C ILE A 159 -2.82 -3.04 -9.51
N TYR A 160 -3.87 -3.06 -8.66
CA TYR A 160 -4.53 -4.28 -8.22
C TYR A 160 -6.03 -4.10 -8.12
N THR A 161 -6.77 -5.16 -8.51
CA THR A 161 -8.21 -5.31 -8.28
C THR A 161 -8.48 -6.57 -7.47
N TYR A 162 -9.53 -6.56 -6.63
CA TYR A 162 -10.03 -7.77 -5.97
C TYR A 162 -10.62 -8.72 -7.01
N CYS A 163 -10.37 -10.01 -6.83
CA CYS A 163 -10.86 -11.06 -7.72
C CYS A 163 -11.11 -12.37 -6.95
N SER A 164 -11.61 -13.39 -7.66
CA SER A 164 -11.66 -14.77 -7.16
C SER A 164 -10.30 -15.47 -7.29
N SER A 165 -10.18 -16.66 -6.70
CA SER A 165 -9.03 -17.57 -6.93
C SER A 165 -8.84 -17.95 -8.40
N ASP A 166 -9.89 -17.83 -9.21
CA ASP A 166 -9.87 -18.13 -10.66
C ASP A 166 -9.67 -16.86 -11.51
N SER A 167 -9.18 -15.78 -10.91
CA SER A 167 -8.91 -14.50 -11.59
C SER A 167 -10.15 -13.75 -12.10
N ILE A 168 -11.35 -14.08 -11.62
CA ILE A 168 -12.59 -13.41 -12.04
C ILE A 168 -12.80 -12.17 -11.17
N VAL A 169 -12.86 -11.00 -11.80
CA VAL A 169 -13.22 -9.74 -11.14
C VAL A 169 -14.74 -9.61 -11.20
N HIS A 170 -15.39 -9.69 -10.04
CA HIS A 170 -16.84 -9.58 -9.90
C HIS A 170 -17.18 -8.98 -8.53
N ASP A 171 -18.33 -8.35 -8.41
CA ASP A 171 -18.76 -7.68 -7.17
C ASP A 171 -18.85 -8.64 -5.96
N ASP A 172 -19.15 -9.93 -6.19
CA ASP A 172 -19.15 -10.95 -5.13
C ASP A 172 -17.75 -11.14 -4.48
N ASN A 173 -16.70 -10.77 -5.19
CA ASN A 173 -15.32 -10.84 -4.70
C ASN A 173 -14.85 -9.53 -4.06
N ASN A 174 -15.70 -8.49 -4.08
CA ASN A 174 -15.43 -7.19 -3.48
C ASN A 174 -15.63 -7.28 -1.96
N PRO A 175 -14.55 -7.20 -1.15
CA PRO A 175 -14.68 -7.45 0.28
C PRO A 175 -15.32 -6.30 1.05
N ASN A 176 -15.26 -5.07 0.52
CA ASN A 176 -15.53 -3.86 1.30
C ASN A 176 -16.39 -2.81 0.59
N GLY A 177 -16.84 -3.09 -0.65
CA GLY A 177 -17.63 -2.16 -1.45
C GLY A 177 -16.81 -1.07 -2.16
N THR A 178 -15.52 -1.33 -2.39
CA THR A 178 -14.65 -0.42 -3.14
C THR A 178 -15.11 -0.24 -4.58
N THR A 179 -14.93 0.95 -5.14
CA THR A 179 -15.31 1.25 -6.54
C THR A 179 -14.49 0.41 -7.50
N ASN A 180 -15.13 -0.19 -8.52
CA ASN A 180 -14.50 -0.98 -9.58
C ASN A 180 -13.58 -2.10 -9.06
N ASN A 181 -13.86 -2.66 -7.88
CA ASN A 181 -13.02 -3.66 -7.21
C ASN A 181 -11.57 -3.20 -6.97
N ILE A 182 -11.28 -1.92 -6.96
CA ILE A 182 -9.92 -1.37 -6.79
C ILE A 182 -9.37 -1.76 -5.42
N ALA A 183 -8.24 -2.47 -5.42
CA ALA A 183 -7.48 -2.85 -4.22
C ALA A 183 -6.23 -1.98 -4.03
N GLY A 184 -5.73 -1.36 -5.10
CA GLY A 184 -4.58 -0.47 -5.05
C GLY A 184 -4.39 0.32 -6.35
N ILE A 185 -3.77 1.48 -6.22
CA ILE A 185 -3.50 2.41 -7.32
C ILE A 185 -2.06 2.96 -7.24
N LYS A 186 -1.62 3.57 -8.33
CA LYS A 186 -0.39 4.39 -8.38
C LYS A 186 -0.70 5.79 -8.91
N ASN A 187 0.20 6.74 -8.65
CA ASN A 187 0.12 8.06 -9.28
C ASN A 187 0.49 8.01 -10.77
N LEU A 188 0.23 9.08 -11.49
CA LEU A 188 0.52 9.17 -12.94
C LEU A 188 2.01 9.01 -13.26
N ALA A 189 2.90 9.52 -12.39
CA ALA A 189 4.36 9.39 -12.54
C ALA A 189 4.86 7.95 -12.31
N GLY A 190 4.06 7.09 -11.66
CA GLY A 190 4.38 5.68 -11.43
C GLY A 190 5.41 5.44 -10.33
N ASN A 191 5.60 6.39 -9.41
CA ASN A 191 6.54 6.30 -8.30
C ASN A 191 5.87 6.27 -6.92
N VAL A 192 4.57 6.57 -6.83
CA VAL A 192 3.79 6.47 -5.59
C VAL A 192 2.75 5.37 -5.75
N PHE A 193 2.72 4.43 -4.82
CA PHE A 193 1.85 3.26 -4.82
C PHE A 193 1.07 3.18 -3.52
N GLY A 194 -0.23 2.90 -3.60
CA GLY A 194 -1.08 2.69 -2.44
C GLY A 194 -1.96 1.46 -2.60
N MET A 195 -2.08 0.64 -1.56
CA MET A 195 -2.95 -0.54 -1.57
C MET A 195 -3.50 -0.85 -0.19
N MET A 196 -4.72 -1.42 -0.14
CA MET A 196 -5.34 -1.84 1.12
C MET A 196 -4.88 -3.20 1.64
N PRO A 197 -4.63 -4.22 0.78
CA PRO A 197 -4.06 -5.48 1.22
C PRO A 197 -2.63 -5.33 1.77
N HIS A 198 -2.26 -6.24 2.68
CA HIS A 198 -0.99 -6.25 3.43
C HIS A 198 0.01 -7.26 2.84
N PRO A 199 0.82 -6.90 1.84
CA PRO A 199 1.79 -7.82 1.26
C PRO A 199 2.87 -8.25 2.26
N GLU A 200 3.20 -7.41 3.24
CA GLU A 200 4.15 -7.73 4.30
C GLU A 200 3.75 -8.92 5.16
N ARG A 201 2.45 -9.22 5.21
CA ARG A 201 1.90 -10.39 5.93
C ARG A 201 1.78 -11.64 5.08
N ALA A 202 2.34 -11.61 3.89
CA ALA A 202 2.36 -12.71 2.93
C ALA A 202 3.77 -12.85 2.30
N CYS A 203 4.84 -12.71 3.09
CA CYS A 203 6.22 -12.75 2.61
C CYS A 203 7.04 -13.92 3.14
N SER A 204 6.50 -14.75 4.04
CA SER A 204 7.28 -15.77 4.72
C SER A 204 6.64 -17.15 4.62
N ASP A 205 7.46 -18.17 4.42
CA ASP A 205 7.02 -19.58 4.50
C ASP A 205 6.48 -19.91 5.90
N ALA A 206 7.00 -19.25 6.94
CA ALA A 206 6.51 -19.40 8.31
C ALA A 206 5.07 -18.89 8.47
N LEU A 207 4.66 -17.92 7.65
CA LEU A 207 3.28 -17.44 7.57
C LEU A 207 2.40 -18.27 6.64
N GLY A 208 2.99 -19.27 5.94
CA GLY A 208 2.30 -20.13 4.99
C GLY A 208 1.91 -19.43 3.68
N ASN A 209 2.49 -18.26 3.41
CA ASN A 209 2.19 -17.50 2.20
C ASN A 209 3.37 -16.60 1.79
N THR A 210 3.73 -16.63 0.51
CA THR A 210 4.83 -15.84 -0.06
C THR A 210 4.41 -14.94 -1.23
N ASP A 211 3.12 -14.83 -1.51
CA ASP A 211 2.57 -14.02 -2.61
C ASP A 211 2.91 -12.53 -2.46
N GLY A 212 3.11 -12.05 -1.23
CA GLY A 212 3.55 -10.69 -0.96
C GLY A 212 4.92 -10.34 -1.54
N ARG A 213 5.82 -11.33 -1.67
CA ARG A 213 7.12 -11.13 -2.35
C ARG A 213 6.92 -10.76 -3.81
N ILE A 214 5.91 -11.34 -4.46
CA ILE A 214 5.56 -11.02 -5.84
C ILE A 214 5.08 -9.58 -5.94
N VAL A 215 4.21 -9.13 -5.02
CA VAL A 215 3.72 -7.75 -4.94
C VAL A 215 4.87 -6.76 -4.84
N PHE A 216 5.79 -6.96 -3.90
CA PHE A 216 6.95 -6.08 -3.74
C PHE A 216 7.82 -6.05 -5.00
N ASN A 217 8.05 -7.21 -5.63
CA ASN A 217 8.83 -7.26 -6.86
C ASN A 217 8.13 -6.54 -8.02
N GLU A 218 6.82 -6.73 -8.19
CA GLU A 218 6.05 -6.07 -9.26
C GLU A 218 6.07 -4.55 -9.13
N LEU A 219 5.83 -4.03 -7.90
CA LEU A 219 5.74 -2.59 -7.65
C LEU A 219 7.11 -1.91 -7.64
N LEU A 220 8.10 -2.52 -6.98
CA LEU A 220 9.35 -1.85 -6.65
C LEU A 220 10.55 -2.39 -7.45
N LYS A 221 10.36 -3.48 -8.20
CA LYS A 221 11.42 -4.15 -8.99
C LYS A 221 12.60 -4.62 -8.13
N ILE A 222 12.30 -5.10 -6.92
CA ILE A 222 13.28 -5.74 -6.04
C ILE A 222 13.30 -7.23 -6.35
N SER A 223 14.49 -7.76 -6.65
CA SER A 223 14.66 -9.22 -6.76
C SER A 223 14.56 -9.81 -5.37
N ALA A 224 13.64 -10.75 -5.15
CA ALA A 224 13.65 -11.55 -3.94
C ALA A 224 14.99 -12.28 -3.85
N LEU A 225 15.55 -12.41 -2.63
CA LEU A 225 16.66 -13.33 -2.40
C LEU A 225 16.22 -14.72 -2.90
N ALA A 226 17.04 -15.32 -3.77
CA ALA A 226 16.84 -16.71 -4.13
C ALA A 226 16.79 -17.52 -2.82
N ALA A 227 15.71 -18.28 -2.63
CA ALA A 227 15.61 -19.18 -1.48
C ALA A 227 16.86 -20.08 -1.47
N VAL A 228 17.63 -19.98 -0.38
CA VAL A 228 18.80 -20.84 -0.13
C VAL A 228 18.30 -22.18 0.39
#